data_c22b6ad87ac29afc4dc494aefb9a4394
#
_entry.id   c22b6ad87ac29afc4dc494aefb9a4394
#
_cell.length_a   1.000
_cell.length_b   1.000
_cell.length_c   1.000
_cell.angle_alpha   90.00
_cell.angle_beta   90.00
_cell.angle_gamma   90.00
#
_symmetry.space_group_name_H-M   'P 1'
#
loop_
_entity.id
_entity.type
_entity.pdbx_description
1 polymer ?
#
loop_
_entity_poly.entity_id
_entity_poly.type
_entity_poly.pdbx_seq_one_letter_code
_entity_poly.pdbx_strand_id
1 'polypeptide(L)'
;STLEEIRLTSYLEMKKIKVVDTNIGDFICSVFIVRSYSFKSSAAHKNTDQIADIYTNQFGVKENLNAKQLTIYTKNILRKEVYNPEALITGANFLISNTGSIVFTENEGNILKSTSFAPIHIIVAGIDKMITSIDELSVLLPLSSLYDNNKNISSLYSIINSPSSNEDMVQNLYLILLNNNRTNI
;
A
#
# COMPACT_ATOMS: atom_id res chain seq x y z
N SER A 1 2.26 -7.11 -5.79
CA SER A 1 3.34 -6.39 -5.06
C SER A 1 4.38 -7.38 -4.53
N THR A 2 5.54 -6.89 -4.09
CA THR A 2 6.58 -7.72 -3.46
C THR A 2 6.07 -8.43 -2.19
N LEU A 3 5.18 -7.79 -1.45
CA LEU A 3 4.56 -8.34 -0.24
C LEU A 3 3.63 -9.52 -0.55
N GLU A 4 2.86 -9.43 -1.63
CA GLU A 4 2.00 -10.53 -2.11
C GLU A 4 2.82 -11.71 -2.60
N GLU A 5 3.91 -11.45 -3.30
CA GLU A 5 4.82 -12.46 -3.84
C GLU A 5 5.35 -13.38 -2.72
N ILE A 6 5.71 -12.83 -1.56
CA ILE A 6 6.18 -13.58 -0.39
C ILE A 6 5.05 -14.03 0.53
N ARG A 7 3.77 -13.75 0.20
CA ARG A 7 2.59 -14.09 1.01
C ARG A 7 2.70 -13.61 2.45
N LEU A 8 3.24 -12.41 2.65
CA LEU A 8 3.58 -11.90 3.98
C LEU A 8 2.36 -11.80 4.90
N THR A 9 1.22 -11.30 4.41
CA THR A 9 -0.01 -11.18 5.19
C THR A 9 -0.43 -12.51 5.79
N SER A 10 -0.53 -13.57 4.99
CA SER A 10 -0.90 -14.91 5.46
C SER A 10 0.09 -15.47 6.49
N TYR A 11 1.37 -15.18 6.33
CA TYR A 11 2.39 -15.61 7.29
C TYR A 11 2.25 -14.89 8.64
N LEU A 12 2.02 -13.58 8.63
CA LEU A 12 1.82 -12.78 9.85
C LEU A 12 0.56 -13.21 10.61
N GLU A 13 -0.54 -13.46 9.90
CA GLU A 13 -1.80 -13.96 10.47
C GLU A 13 -1.62 -15.33 11.14
N MET A 14 -0.87 -16.26 10.50
CA MET A 14 -0.50 -17.55 11.13
C MET A 14 0.28 -17.37 12.43
N LYS A 15 1.04 -16.26 12.55
CA LYS A 15 1.75 -15.89 13.79
C LYS A 15 0.86 -15.13 14.78
N LYS A 16 -0.46 -15.03 14.52
CA LYS A 16 -1.44 -14.30 15.35
C LYS A 16 -1.15 -12.79 15.44
N ILE A 17 -0.50 -12.22 14.42
CA ILE A 17 -0.30 -10.78 14.28
C ILE A 17 -1.51 -10.24 13.53
N LYS A 18 -2.20 -9.24 14.09
CA LYS A 18 -3.31 -8.56 13.41
C LYS A 18 -2.75 -7.75 12.24
N VAL A 19 -3.19 -8.04 11.03
CA VAL A 19 -2.81 -7.30 9.83
C VAL A 19 -4.02 -6.52 9.33
N VAL A 20 -3.81 -5.24 8.98
CA VAL A 20 -4.82 -4.37 8.36
C VAL A 20 -4.26 -3.86 7.05
N ASP A 21 -4.91 -4.21 5.94
CA ASP A 21 -4.54 -3.68 4.63
C ASP A 21 -5.05 -2.25 4.47
N THR A 22 -4.16 -1.32 4.11
CA THR A 22 -4.50 0.10 3.96
C THR A 22 -4.97 0.45 2.55
N ASN A 23 -4.81 -0.43 1.58
CA ASN A 23 -5.39 -0.27 0.25
C ASN A 23 -6.90 -0.53 0.30
N ILE A 24 -7.70 0.42 -0.20
CA ILE A 24 -9.17 0.33 -0.14
C ILE A 24 -9.69 -0.92 -0.84
N GLY A 25 -9.14 -1.27 -2.00
CA GLY A 25 -9.56 -2.44 -2.76
C GLY A 25 -9.26 -3.75 -2.06
N ASP A 26 -8.06 -3.86 -1.51
CA ASP A 26 -7.60 -5.04 -0.79
C ASP A 26 -8.31 -5.17 0.57
N PHE A 27 -8.54 -4.06 1.27
CA PHE A 27 -9.36 -4.03 2.48
C PHE A 27 -10.78 -4.55 2.23
N ILE A 28 -11.45 -4.06 1.18
CA ILE A 28 -12.78 -4.56 0.80
C ILE A 28 -12.75 -6.07 0.57
N CYS A 29 -11.73 -6.58 -0.10
CA CYS A 29 -11.60 -8.02 -0.34
C CYS A 29 -11.29 -8.82 0.92
N SER A 30 -10.45 -8.32 1.81
CA SER A 30 -10.10 -9.00 3.07
C SER A 30 -11.31 -9.15 3.98
N VAL A 31 -12.11 -8.10 4.11
CA VAL A 31 -13.34 -8.11 4.91
C VAL A 31 -14.38 -9.13 4.39
N PHE A 32 -14.36 -9.43 3.09
CA PHE A 32 -15.39 -10.24 2.44
C PHE A 32 -14.93 -11.63 1.98
N ILE A 33 -13.71 -12.04 2.35
CA ILE A 33 -13.15 -13.36 1.98
C ILE A 33 -13.25 -13.60 0.46
N VAL A 34 -13.08 -12.54 -0.32
CA VAL A 34 -13.12 -12.64 -1.78
C VAL A 34 -11.70 -12.73 -2.32
N ARG A 35 -11.34 -13.86 -2.93
CA ARG A 35 -10.07 -13.99 -3.62
C ARG A 35 -10.04 -13.05 -4.81
N SER A 36 -9.02 -12.19 -4.85
CA SER A 36 -8.76 -11.35 -6.01
C SER A 36 -8.23 -12.18 -7.18
N TYR A 37 -8.74 -11.90 -8.37
CA TYR A 37 -8.24 -12.44 -9.63
C TYR A 37 -7.44 -11.41 -10.43
N SER A 38 -7.24 -10.20 -9.88
CA SER A 38 -6.56 -9.10 -10.56
C SER A 38 -5.36 -8.61 -9.76
N PHE A 39 -4.20 -8.52 -10.42
CA PHE A 39 -2.98 -7.94 -9.85
C PHE A 39 -3.07 -6.41 -9.66
N LYS A 40 -4.07 -5.73 -10.26
CA LYS A 40 -4.17 -4.26 -10.22
C LYS A 40 -5.06 -3.74 -9.10
N SER A 41 -6.11 -4.46 -8.75
CA SER A 41 -7.03 -4.12 -7.66
C SER A 41 -7.86 -5.32 -7.28
N SER A 42 -7.88 -5.64 -6.02
CA SER A 42 -8.61 -6.79 -5.46
C SER A 42 -10.13 -6.65 -5.63
N ALA A 43 -10.66 -5.43 -5.67
CA ALA A 43 -12.08 -5.15 -5.87
C ALA A 43 -12.46 -4.79 -7.32
N ALA A 44 -11.52 -4.83 -8.27
CA ALA A 44 -11.75 -4.37 -9.65
C ALA A 44 -12.83 -5.14 -10.41
N HIS A 45 -13.19 -6.33 -9.95
CA HIS A 45 -14.20 -7.20 -10.56
C HIS A 45 -15.61 -7.02 -9.95
N LYS A 46 -15.77 -6.15 -8.92
CA LYS A 46 -17.07 -5.88 -8.29
C LYS A 46 -17.64 -4.54 -8.75
N ASN A 47 -18.94 -4.54 -9.02
CA ASN A 47 -19.66 -3.30 -9.27
C ASN A 47 -20.06 -2.60 -7.95
N THR A 48 -20.48 -1.34 -8.04
CA THR A 48 -20.84 -0.51 -6.89
C THR A 48 -21.97 -1.12 -6.06
N ASP A 49 -22.95 -1.75 -6.72
CA ASP A 49 -24.13 -2.31 -6.04
C ASP A 49 -23.75 -3.54 -5.23
N GLN A 50 -22.91 -4.41 -5.76
CA GLN A 50 -22.38 -5.57 -5.02
C GLN A 50 -21.57 -5.16 -3.79
N ILE A 51 -20.82 -4.06 -3.89
CA ILE A 51 -20.09 -3.51 -2.74
C ILE A 51 -21.07 -2.92 -1.72
N ALA A 52 -22.10 -2.18 -2.17
CA ALA A 52 -23.12 -1.62 -1.28
C ALA A 52 -23.90 -2.68 -0.50
N ASP A 53 -24.32 -3.76 -1.16
CA ASP A 53 -25.01 -4.89 -0.53
C ASP A 53 -24.14 -5.53 0.59
N ILE A 54 -22.88 -5.66 0.32
CA ILE A 54 -21.92 -6.21 1.28
C ILE A 54 -21.79 -5.30 2.50
N TYR A 55 -21.68 -3.96 2.32
CA TYR A 55 -21.61 -3.00 3.42
C TYR A 55 -22.89 -2.99 4.26
N THR A 56 -24.06 -3.13 3.61
CA THR A 56 -25.34 -3.28 4.31
C THR A 56 -25.34 -4.51 5.21
N ASN A 57 -24.90 -5.65 4.71
CA ASN A 57 -24.93 -6.90 5.44
C ASN A 57 -23.90 -6.97 6.60
N GLN A 58 -22.70 -6.42 6.42
CA GLN A 58 -21.62 -6.55 7.41
C GLN A 58 -21.53 -5.38 8.39
N PHE A 59 -21.82 -4.17 7.93
CA PHE A 59 -21.69 -2.97 8.76
C PHE A 59 -23.04 -2.34 9.13
N GLY A 60 -24.17 -2.97 8.72
CA GLY A 60 -25.50 -2.48 9.03
C GLY A 60 -25.84 -1.13 8.40
N VAL A 61 -25.20 -0.80 7.27
CA VAL A 61 -25.48 0.45 6.53
C VAL A 61 -26.84 0.35 5.89
N LYS A 62 -27.78 1.21 6.29
CA LYS A 62 -29.18 1.17 5.86
C LYS A 62 -29.47 1.96 4.57
N GLU A 63 -28.49 2.62 3.99
CA GLU A 63 -28.65 3.49 2.83
C GLU A 63 -27.97 2.88 1.60
N ASN A 64 -28.59 3.06 0.43
CA ASN A 64 -27.96 2.76 -0.85
C ASN A 64 -26.84 3.78 -1.11
N LEU A 65 -25.61 3.45 -0.72
CA LEU A 65 -24.45 4.32 -0.86
C LEU A 65 -23.94 4.28 -2.32
N ASN A 66 -23.73 5.47 -2.89
CA ASN A 66 -23.04 5.58 -4.18
C ASN A 66 -21.51 5.35 -4.00
N ALA A 67 -20.79 5.19 -5.11
CA ALA A 67 -19.34 4.89 -5.10
C ALA A 67 -18.51 5.88 -4.25
N LYS A 68 -18.85 7.18 -4.29
CA LYS A 68 -18.16 8.21 -3.51
C LYS A 68 -18.42 8.05 -2.00
N GLN A 69 -19.64 7.78 -1.63
CA GLN A 69 -20.04 7.54 -0.24
C GLN A 69 -19.42 6.25 0.31
N LEU A 70 -19.42 5.17 -0.47
CA LEU A 70 -18.72 3.93 -0.12
C LEU A 70 -17.23 4.15 0.12
N THR A 71 -16.56 4.91 -0.75
CA THR A 71 -15.15 5.27 -0.57
C THR A 71 -14.92 6.04 0.73
N ILE A 72 -15.76 7.02 1.04
CA ILE A 72 -15.65 7.81 2.28
C ILE A 72 -15.89 6.92 3.51
N TYR A 73 -16.88 6.05 3.45
CA TYR A 73 -17.21 5.12 4.53
C TYR A 73 -16.05 4.15 4.80
N THR A 74 -15.49 3.55 3.74
CA THR A 74 -14.31 2.67 3.84
C THR A 74 -13.12 3.40 4.45
N LYS A 75 -12.84 4.63 4.01
CA LYS A 75 -11.77 5.45 4.59
C LYS A 75 -11.96 5.72 6.09
N ASN A 76 -13.20 5.90 6.53
CA ASN A 76 -13.49 6.13 7.95
C ASN A 76 -13.32 4.84 8.79
N ILE A 77 -13.66 3.67 8.26
CA ILE A 77 -13.37 2.39 8.91
C ILE A 77 -11.85 2.19 9.00
N LEU A 78 -11.15 2.31 7.87
CA LEU A 78 -9.69 2.17 7.84
C LEU A 78 -8.98 3.11 8.81
N ARG A 79 -9.43 4.37 8.92
CA ARG A 79 -8.88 5.32 9.90
C ARG A 79 -9.00 4.81 11.33
N LYS A 80 -10.12 4.20 11.69
CA LYS A 80 -10.31 3.64 13.05
C LYS A 80 -9.44 2.43 13.32
N GLU A 81 -9.28 1.57 12.32
CA GLU A 81 -8.46 0.35 12.42
C GLU A 81 -6.96 0.66 12.42
N VAL A 82 -6.54 1.70 11.68
CA VAL A 82 -5.12 2.09 11.52
C VAL A 82 -4.68 3.14 12.55
N TYR A 83 -5.57 3.56 13.45
CA TYR A 83 -5.27 4.57 14.47
C TYR A 83 -4.39 4.04 15.58
N ASN A 84 -3.20 3.87 15.50
CA ASN A 84 -2.20 3.37 16.47
C ASN A 84 -1.57 2.03 16.05
N PRO A 85 -1.01 1.91 14.86
CA PRO A 85 -0.34 0.70 14.45
C PRO A 85 1.00 0.57 15.21
N GLU A 86 1.37 -0.66 15.61
CA GLU A 86 2.68 -0.94 16.18
C GLU A 86 3.78 -0.88 15.12
N ALA A 87 3.45 -1.25 13.89
CA ALA A 87 4.35 -1.19 12.75
C ALA A 87 3.61 -0.98 11.44
N LEU A 88 4.24 -0.29 10.50
CA LEU A 88 3.84 -0.17 9.10
C LEU A 88 4.74 -1.06 8.26
N ILE A 89 4.15 -1.84 7.35
CA ILE A 89 4.91 -2.61 6.36
C ILE A 89 4.48 -2.16 4.96
N THR A 90 5.45 -1.78 4.13
CA THR A 90 5.20 -1.33 2.76
C THR A 90 6.14 -1.98 1.75
N GLY A 91 5.73 -2.00 0.48
CA GLY A 91 6.66 -2.10 -0.64
C GLY A 91 7.33 -0.77 -0.94
N ALA A 92 8.20 -0.72 -1.93
CA ALA A 92 8.71 0.51 -2.53
C ALA A 92 8.66 0.42 -4.06
N ASN A 93 8.55 1.58 -4.73
CA ASN A 93 8.58 1.64 -6.19
C ASN A 93 10.03 1.73 -6.69
N PHE A 94 10.86 2.58 -6.07
CA PHE A 94 12.27 2.72 -6.39
C PHE A 94 13.12 2.90 -5.14
N LEU A 95 14.38 2.47 -5.24
CA LEU A 95 15.42 2.65 -4.22
C LEU A 95 16.59 3.38 -4.88
N ILE A 96 16.95 4.56 -4.40
CA ILE A 96 18.01 5.39 -4.98
C ILE A 96 19.32 5.12 -4.23
N SER A 97 20.26 4.45 -4.88
CA SER A 97 21.48 3.93 -4.23
C SER A 97 22.46 5.02 -3.79
N ASN A 98 22.58 6.13 -4.54
CA ASN A 98 23.53 7.21 -4.21
C ASN A 98 23.12 8.03 -2.99
N THR A 99 21.84 8.06 -2.61
CA THR A 99 21.32 8.82 -1.47
C THR A 99 20.71 7.97 -0.36
N GLY A 100 20.47 6.67 -0.62
CA GLY A 100 19.71 5.81 0.27
C GLY A 100 18.22 6.17 0.34
N SER A 101 17.72 6.92 -0.63
CA SER A 101 16.31 7.37 -0.64
C SER A 101 15.39 6.27 -1.13
N ILE A 102 14.19 6.22 -0.57
CA ILE A 102 13.15 5.27 -0.91
C ILE A 102 11.96 6.02 -1.50
N VAL A 103 11.49 5.61 -2.66
CA VAL A 103 10.44 6.29 -3.42
C VAL A 103 9.17 5.45 -3.43
N PHE A 104 8.06 6.09 -3.09
CA PHE A 104 6.72 5.52 -3.15
C PHE A 104 5.88 6.30 -4.16
N THR A 105 5.05 5.59 -4.92
CA THR A 105 4.00 6.18 -5.74
C THR A 105 2.65 5.77 -5.18
N GLU A 106 1.76 6.74 -4.97
CA GLU A 106 0.47 6.52 -4.33
C GLU A 106 -0.64 7.26 -5.06
N ASN A 107 -1.83 6.67 -5.06
CA ASN A 107 -3.05 7.32 -5.54
C ASN A 107 -3.99 7.73 -4.39
N GLU A 108 -3.83 7.12 -3.23
CA GLU A 108 -4.74 7.27 -2.08
C GLU A 108 -4.13 8.04 -0.91
N GLY A 109 -2.81 8.24 -0.91
CA GLY A 109 -2.06 8.89 0.17
C GLY A 109 -2.09 8.06 1.48
N ASN A 110 -2.27 6.75 1.37
CA ASN A 110 -2.36 5.86 2.52
C ASN A 110 -1.00 5.60 3.16
N ILE A 111 0.08 5.46 2.37
CA ILE A 111 1.44 5.26 2.90
C ILE A 111 1.87 6.50 3.69
N LEU A 112 1.78 7.69 3.08
CA LEU A 112 2.18 8.95 3.73
C LEU A 112 1.42 9.19 5.05
N LYS A 113 0.13 8.87 5.10
CA LYS A 113 -0.66 8.98 6.33
C LYS A 113 -0.24 7.95 7.37
N SER A 114 -0.02 6.71 6.95
CA SER A 114 0.35 5.63 7.88
C SER A 114 1.73 5.83 8.49
N THR A 115 2.68 6.43 7.78
CA THR A 115 4.00 6.79 8.31
C THR A 115 3.94 7.86 9.41
N SER A 116 2.85 8.62 9.49
CA SER A 116 2.66 9.61 10.56
C SER A 116 2.17 9.01 11.88
N PHE A 117 1.82 7.73 11.92
CA PHE A 117 1.23 7.09 13.11
C PHE A 117 2.00 5.86 13.60
N ALA A 118 2.82 5.24 12.73
CA ALA A 118 3.55 4.03 13.07
C ALA A 118 4.96 4.34 13.57
N PRO A 119 5.36 3.88 14.77
CA PRO A 119 6.73 4.08 15.27
C PRO A 119 7.78 3.28 14.49
N ILE A 120 7.37 2.18 13.86
CA ILE A 120 8.23 1.30 13.08
C ILE A 120 7.74 1.23 11.65
N HIS A 121 8.62 1.46 10.68
CA HIS A 121 8.34 1.27 9.27
C HIS A 121 9.28 0.22 8.66
N ILE A 122 8.74 -0.88 8.20
CA ILE A 122 9.47 -1.96 7.52
C ILE A 122 9.15 -1.89 6.02
N ILE A 123 10.17 -1.66 5.22
CA ILE A 123 10.05 -1.56 3.77
C ILE A 123 10.62 -2.83 3.14
N VAL A 124 9.82 -3.51 2.32
CA VAL A 124 10.23 -4.74 1.63
C VAL A 124 10.23 -4.47 0.14
N ALA A 125 11.39 -4.50 -0.48
CA ALA A 125 11.53 -4.20 -1.91
C ALA A 125 12.40 -5.23 -2.63
N GLY A 126 12.07 -5.49 -3.89
CA GLY A 126 12.95 -6.28 -4.76
C GLY A 126 14.21 -5.48 -5.12
N ILE A 127 15.34 -6.16 -5.25
CA ILE A 127 16.60 -5.52 -5.65
C ILE A 127 16.55 -4.92 -7.07
N ASP A 128 15.62 -5.41 -7.91
CA ASP A 128 15.29 -4.88 -9.24
C ASP A 128 14.71 -3.45 -9.21
N LYS A 129 14.31 -2.95 -8.04
CA LYS A 129 13.81 -1.58 -7.84
C LYS A 129 14.93 -0.56 -7.62
N MET A 130 16.18 -1.00 -7.56
CA MET A 130 17.32 -0.11 -7.32
C MET A 130 17.68 0.67 -8.58
N ILE A 131 17.80 1.98 -8.41
CA ILE A 131 18.30 2.93 -9.42
C ILE A 131 19.48 3.70 -8.85
N THR A 132 20.28 4.33 -9.71
CA THR A 132 21.50 5.00 -9.26
C THR A 132 21.21 6.38 -8.69
N SER A 133 20.43 7.20 -9.41
CA SER A 133 20.19 8.60 -9.05
C SER A 133 18.72 9.01 -9.14
N ILE A 134 18.40 10.14 -8.51
CA ILE A 134 17.07 10.74 -8.54
C ILE A 134 16.66 11.20 -9.96
N ASP A 135 17.62 11.51 -10.82
CA ASP A 135 17.37 11.99 -12.18
C ASP A 135 16.65 10.95 -13.04
N GLU A 136 16.90 9.65 -12.77
CA GLU A 136 16.23 8.55 -13.45
C GLU A 136 14.72 8.53 -13.21
N LEU A 137 14.24 9.10 -12.10
CA LEU A 137 12.81 9.19 -11.80
C LEU A 137 12.06 10.03 -12.83
N SER A 138 12.71 10.98 -13.48
CA SER A 138 12.09 11.81 -14.52
C SER A 138 11.55 10.99 -15.70
N VAL A 139 12.14 9.84 -15.97
CA VAL A 139 11.74 8.89 -17.01
C VAL A 139 10.89 7.75 -16.41
N LEU A 140 11.33 7.18 -15.29
CA LEU A 140 10.73 5.97 -14.74
C LEU A 140 9.36 6.22 -14.12
N LEU A 141 9.10 7.37 -13.49
CA LEU A 141 7.80 7.68 -12.90
C LEU A 141 6.69 7.85 -13.95
N PRO A 142 6.86 8.64 -15.03
CA PRO A 142 5.88 8.69 -16.11
C PRO A 142 5.63 7.33 -16.74
N LEU A 143 6.69 6.54 -16.97
CA LEU A 143 6.60 5.22 -17.57
C LEU A 143 5.78 4.26 -16.68
N SER A 144 6.06 4.23 -15.38
CA SER A 144 5.32 3.43 -14.40
C SER A 144 3.84 3.82 -14.37
N SER A 145 3.55 5.13 -14.37
CA SER A 145 2.16 5.63 -14.35
C SER A 145 1.37 5.27 -15.61
N LEU A 146 2.02 5.27 -16.77
CA LEU A 146 1.42 4.84 -18.04
C LEU A 146 1.04 3.36 -18.00
N TYR A 147 1.91 2.51 -17.49
CA TYR A 147 1.64 1.07 -17.40
C TYR A 147 0.58 0.73 -16.36
N ASP A 148 0.57 1.40 -15.22
CA ASP A 148 -0.35 1.07 -14.13
C ASP A 148 -1.76 1.61 -14.34
N ASN A 149 -1.90 2.84 -14.85
CA ASN A 149 -3.17 3.57 -14.83
C ASN A 149 -3.56 4.17 -16.18
N ASN A 150 -2.81 3.98 -17.25
CA ASN A 150 -2.94 4.70 -18.53
C ASN A 150 -2.94 6.24 -18.34
N LYS A 151 -2.23 6.73 -17.33
CA LYS A 151 -2.08 8.16 -17.02
C LYS A 151 -0.60 8.55 -17.15
N ASN A 152 -0.35 9.77 -17.60
CA ASN A 152 1.01 10.27 -17.76
C ASN A 152 1.71 10.60 -16.43
N ILE A 153 0.96 10.76 -15.34
CA ILE A 153 1.48 11.17 -14.03
C ILE A 153 0.68 10.45 -12.92
N SER A 154 1.36 9.88 -11.93
CA SER A 154 0.74 9.44 -10.68
C SER A 154 0.38 10.64 -9.82
N SER A 155 -0.61 10.49 -8.94
CA SER A 155 -1.17 11.62 -8.20
C SER A 155 -0.28 12.09 -7.06
N LEU A 156 0.58 11.21 -6.51
CA LEU A 156 1.44 11.54 -5.37
C LEU A 156 2.74 10.72 -5.41
N TYR A 157 3.85 11.40 -5.12
CA TYR A 157 5.16 10.78 -4.91
C TYR A 157 5.67 11.15 -3.52
N SER A 158 6.18 10.18 -2.79
CA SER A 158 6.82 10.39 -1.49
C SER A 158 8.23 9.84 -1.54
N ILE A 159 9.19 10.61 -1.01
CA ILE A 159 10.59 10.21 -0.89
C ILE A 159 10.97 10.25 0.58
N ILE A 160 11.50 9.15 1.09
CA ILE A 160 11.96 9.00 2.46
C ILE A 160 13.45 8.70 2.43
N ASN A 161 14.24 9.43 3.21
CA ASN A 161 15.69 9.24 3.30
C ASN A 161 16.14 8.69 4.67
N SER A 162 15.38 8.96 5.72
CA SER A 162 15.74 8.59 7.09
C SER A 162 14.49 8.50 7.98
N PRO A 163 14.60 7.87 9.16
CA PRO A 163 13.59 7.97 10.20
C PRO A 163 13.40 9.43 10.63
N SER A 164 12.24 9.74 11.16
CA SER A 164 11.98 11.07 11.73
C SER A 164 12.67 11.23 13.08
N SER A 165 13.13 12.44 13.38
CA SER A 165 13.57 12.83 14.73
C SER A 165 12.39 13.20 15.65
N ASN A 166 11.17 13.27 15.13
CA ASN A 166 9.96 13.57 15.89
C ASN A 166 9.42 12.27 16.51
N GLU A 167 9.21 12.26 17.83
CA GLU A 167 8.72 11.11 18.59
C GLU A 167 7.34 10.61 18.15
N ASP A 168 6.53 11.48 17.56
CA ASP A 168 5.18 11.16 17.05
C ASP A 168 5.18 10.53 15.64
N MET A 169 6.35 10.31 15.03
CA MET A 169 6.49 9.77 13.67
C MET A 169 7.36 8.51 13.66
N VAL A 170 7.64 7.96 12.47
CA VAL A 170 8.52 6.79 12.29
C VAL A 170 9.89 7.03 12.93
N GLN A 171 10.18 6.30 14.00
CA GLN A 171 11.45 6.36 14.71
C GLN A 171 12.45 5.34 14.17
N ASN A 172 11.95 4.18 13.72
CA ASN A 172 12.76 3.09 13.22
C ASN A 172 12.33 2.74 11.78
N LEU A 173 13.27 2.83 10.86
CA LEU A 173 13.11 2.49 9.46
C LEU A 173 13.97 1.26 9.12
N TYR A 174 13.34 0.20 8.62
CA TYR A 174 14.00 -1.02 8.19
C TYR A 174 13.77 -1.24 6.71
N LEU A 175 14.83 -1.50 5.96
CA LEU A 175 14.77 -1.88 4.55
C LEU A 175 15.18 -3.34 4.38
N ILE A 176 14.28 -4.14 3.84
CA ILE A 176 14.54 -5.55 3.48
C ILE A 176 14.61 -5.66 1.96
N LEU A 177 15.76 -6.05 1.46
CA LEU A 177 15.98 -6.29 0.03
C LEU A 177 15.76 -7.76 -0.30
N LEU A 178 14.84 -8.02 -1.22
CA LEU A 178 14.54 -9.37 -1.70
C LEU A 178 15.21 -9.61 -3.05
N ASN A 179 16.03 -10.64 -3.11
CA ASN A 179 16.55 -11.14 -4.38
C ASN A 179 15.51 -11.96 -5.14
N ASN A 180 14.97 -13.02 -4.52
CA ASN A 180 13.96 -13.92 -5.07
C ASN A 180 14.21 -14.24 -6.57
N ASN A 181 15.44 -14.69 -6.91
CA ASN A 181 15.95 -15.00 -8.24
C ASN A 181 16.07 -13.82 -9.22
N ARG A 182 15.94 -12.58 -8.77
CA ARG A 182 16.04 -11.39 -9.64
C ARG A 182 17.45 -11.14 -10.20
N THR A 183 18.48 -11.72 -9.58
CA THR A 183 19.87 -11.66 -10.07
C THR A 183 20.27 -12.82 -10.96
N ASN A 184 19.42 -13.82 -11.13
CA ASN A 184 19.65 -14.94 -12.04
C ASN A 184 19.11 -14.57 -13.43
N ILE A 185 19.91 -13.84 -14.21
CA ILE A 185 19.66 -13.51 -15.62
C ILE A 185 20.49 -14.46 -16.48
#